data_97c2b5c2a5f9088197e3103cfbf8d1a1
#
_entry.id   97c2b5c2a5f9088197e3103cfbf8d1a1
#
_cell.length_a   1.000
_cell.length_b   1.000
_cell.length_c   1.000
_cell.angle_alpha   90.00
_cell.angle_beta   90.00
_cell.angle_gamma   90.00
#
_symmetry.space_group_name_H-M   'P 1'
#
loop_
_entity.id
_entity.type
_entity.pdbx_description
1 polymer ?
#
loop_
_entity_poly.entity_id
_entity_poly.type
_entity_poly.pdbx_seq_one_letter_code
_entity_poly.pdbx_strand_id
1 'polypeptide(L)'
;MRILYIANDGKEFDNEFECEHYEWLQNHPHLNDIKCYDKDGKLFEDIMADDTYNYCQMVVVPTDECARELSDLADYTGYCYYTHITEAGTWIFEENGMDGKFVKVGE
;
A
#
# COMPACT_ATOMS: atom_id res chain seq x y z
N MET A 1 4.82 -32.32 13.90
CA MET A 1 4.03 -32.27 12.64
C MET A 1 4.12 -30.86 12.05
N ARG A 2 4.41 -30.78 10.77
CA ARG A 2 4.48 -29.51 10.07
C ARG A 2 3.13 -29.23 9.40
N ILE A 3 2.60 -28.03 9.62
CA ILE A 3 1.37 -27.58 8.99
C ILE A 3 1.72 -26.64 7.84
N LEU A 4 1.18 -26.92 6.66
CA LEU A 4 1.33 -26.06 5.50
C LEU A 4 0.01 -25.37 5.19
N TYR A 5 0.11 -24.10 4.82
CA TYR A 5 -1.03 -23.30 4.38
C TYR A 5 -0.88 -23.10 2.86
N ILE A 6 -1.90 -23.45 2.12
CA ILE A 6 -1.86 -23.44 0.66
C ILE A 6 -2.73 -22.31 0.13
N ALA A 7 -2.13 -21.37 -0.60
CA ALA A 7 -2.84 -20.27 -1.22
C ALA A 7 -3.65 -20.76 -2.43
N ASN A 8 -4.54 -19.89 -2.93
CA ASN A 8 -5.45 -20.22 -4.02
C ASN A 8 -4.75 -20.69 -5.30
N ASP A 9 -3.53 -20.23 -5.54
CA ASP A 9 -2.74 -20.61 -6.72
C ASP A 9 -1.85 -21.82 -6.48
N GLY A 10 -1.92 -22.44 -5.29
CA GLY A 10 -1.13 -23.61 -4.93
C GLY A 10 0.18 -23.32 -4.23
N LYS A 11 0.53 -22.06 -4.03
CA LYS A 11 1.76 -21.70 -3.32
C LYS A 11 1.65 -22.07 -1.84
N GLU A 12 2.73 -22.67 -1.29
CA GLU A 12 2.76 -23.16 0.08
C GLU A 12 3.45 -22.20 1.04
N PHE A 13 2.92 -22.09 2.24
CA PHE A 13 3.46 -21.26 3.32
C PHE A 13 3.49 -22.04 4.62
N ASP A 14 4.49 -21.78 5.45
CA ASP A 14 4.58 -22.34 6.79
C ASP A 14 3.77 -21.55 7.81
N ASN A 15 3.34 -20.36 7.45
CA ASN A 15 2.69 -19.38 8.33
C ASN A 15 1.34 -18.98 7.73
N GLU A 16 0.28 -19.13 8.52
CA GLU A 16 -1.07 -18.75 8.08
C GLU A 16 -1.15 -17.28 7.69
N PHE A 17 -0.51 -16.42 8.47
CA PHE A 17 -0.52 -14.99 8.23
C PHE A 17 0.11 -14.64 6.87
N GLU A 18 1.23 -15.27 6.54
CA GLU A 18 1.88 -15.06 5.23
C GLU A 18 1.02 -15.54 4.08
N CYS A 19 0.32 -16.66 4.25
CA CYS A 19 -0.59 -17.20 3.25
C CYS A 19 -1.77 -16.25 3.01
N GLU A 20 -2.40 -15.77 4.06
CA GLU A 20 -3.51 -14.81 3.97
C GLU A 20 -3.08 -13.51 3.32
N HIS A 21 -1.90 -13.02 3.69
CA HIS A 21 -1.34 -11.79 3.15
C HIS A 21 -1.10 -11.92 1.64
N TYR A 22 -0.53 -13.04 1.22
CA TYR A 22 -0.30 -13.34 -0.18
C TYR A 22 -1.61 -13.39 -0.97
N GLU A 23 -2.63 -14.07 -0.45
CA GLU A 23 -3.94 -14.15 -1.10
C GLU A 23 -4.62 -12.79 -1.17
N TRP A 24 -4.49 -11.99 -0.11
CA TRP A 24 -5.04 -10.65 -0.09
C TRP A 24 -4.43 -9.79 -1.21
N LEU A 25 -3.11 -9.86 -1.39
CA LEU A 25 -2.42 -9.13 -2.44
C LEU A 25 -2.83 -9.58 -3.83
N GLN A 26 -3.10 -10.88 -4.03
CA GLN A 26 -3.59 -11.40 -5.30
C GLN A 26 -4.93 -10.82 -5.69
N ASN A 27 -5.78 -10.51 -4.70
CA ASN A 27 -7.08 -9.90 -4.92
C ASN A 27 -7.00 -8.39 -5.13
N HIS A 28 -5.81 -7.82 -4.99
CA HIS A 28 -5.58 -6.38 -5.13
C HIS A 28 -4.39 -6.11 -6.06
N PRO A 29 -4.47 -6.57 -7.33
CA PRO A 29 -3.32 -6.49 -8.24
C PRO A 29 -2.94 -5.06 -8.62
N HIS A 30 -3.86 -4.11 -8.54
CA HIS A 30 -3.59 -2.72 -8.90
C HIS A 30 -2.65 -2.03 -7.91
N LEU A 31 -2.47 -2.58 -6.71
CA LEU A 31 -1.50 -2.04 -5.76
C LEU A 31 -0.07 -2.12 -6.30
N ASN A 32 0.21 -3.05 -7.19
CA ASN A 32 1.54 -3.19 -7.81
C ASN A 32 1.87 -2.02 -8.74
N ASP A 33 0.87 -1.30 -9.23
CA ASP A 33 1.06 -0.16 -10.14
C ASP A 33 1.30 1.15 -9.39
N ILE A 34 1.04 1.17 -8.08
CA ILE A 34 1.25 2.36 -7.25
C ILE A 34 2.72 2.48 -6.91
N LYS A 35 3.27 3.69 -7.06
CA LYS A 35 4.68 3.99 -6.77
C LYS A 35 4.77 4.89 -5.55
N CYS A 36 5.55 4.47 -4.57
CA CYS A 36 5.81 5.24 -3.36
C CYS A 36 7.28 5.64 -3.31
N TYR A 37 7.55 6.90 -2.99
CA TYR A 37 8.89 7.45 -2.96
C TYR A 37 9.18 8.11 -1.61
N ASP A 38 10.43 8.04 -1.16
CA ASP A 38 10.86 8.73 0.04
C ASP A 38 11.20 10.20 -0.27
N LYS A 39 11.67 10.95 0.74
CA LYS A 39 12.02 12.38 0.58
C LYS A 39 13.13 12.61 -0.43
N ASP A 40 13.96 11.61 -0.69
CA ASP A 40 15.09 11.70 -1.63
C ASP A 40 14.72 11.21 -3.01
N GLY A 41 13.47 10.81 -3.22
CA GLY A 41 12.98 10.29 -4.50
C GLY A 41 13.27 8.81 -4.73
N LYS A 42 13.67 8.09 -3.70
CA LYS A 42 13.94 6.66 -3.80
C LYS A 42 12.64 5.86 -3.76
N LEU A 43 12.49 4.94 -4.70
CA LEU A 43 11.31 4.09 -4.80
C LEU A 43 11.32 3.00 -3.71
N PHE A 44 10.17 2.86 -3.05
CA PHE A 44 9.93 1.71 -2.17
C PHE A 44 9.35 0.56 -2.99
N GLU A 45 9.83 -0.64 -2.76
CA GLU A 45 9.40 -1.83 -3.51
C GLU A 45 8.15 -2.48 -2.96
N ASP A 46 7.86 -2.33 -1.66
CA ASP A 46 6.74 -2.99 -1.01
C ASP A 46 5.82 -1.97 -0.34
N ILE A 47 4.65 -1.76 -0.93
CA ILE A 47 3.66 -0.80 -0.43
C ILE A 47 3.09 -1.20 0.94
N MET A 48 3.19 -2.48 1.32
CA MET A 48 2.68 -2.97 2.59
C MET A 48 3.72 -2.97 3.71
N ALA A 49 4.97 -2.63 3.40
CA ALA A 49 6.02 -2.57 4.42
C ALA A 49 5.80 -1.36 5.33
N ASP A 50 6.09 -1.54 6.61
CA ASP A 50 6.01 -0.45 7.58
C ASP A 50 6.92 0.72 7.21
N ASP A 51 8.11 0.43 6.68
CA ASP A 51 9.04 1.48 6.25
C ASP A 51 8.46 2.32 5.12
N THR A 52 7.75 1.69 4.18
CA THR A 52 7.08 2.43 3.10
C THR A 52 6.05 3.38 3.68
N TYR A 53 5.21 2.91 4.59
CA TYR A 53 4.20 3.74 5.19
C TYR A 53 4.79 4.89 6.02
N ASN A 54 5.82 4.60 6.81
CA ASN A 54 6.40 5.58 7.74
C ASN A 54 7.24 6.65 7.04
N TYR A 55 7.89 6.32 5.92
CA TYR A 55 8.86 7.22 5.27
C TYR A 55 8.44 7.68 3.88
N CYS A 56 7.31 7.21 3.39
CA CYS A 56 6.79 7.61 2.09
C CYS A 56 6.41 9.10 2.09
N GLN A 57 6.93 9.85 1.12
CA GLN A 57 6.64 11.29 0.99
C GLN A 57 5.83 11.59 -0.27
N MET A 58 5.87 10.71 -1.27
CA MET A 58 5.12 10.88 -2.51
C MET A 58 4.55 9.55 -2.96
N VAL A 59 3.28 9.56 -3.37
CA VAL A 59 2.60 8.39 -3.90
C VAL A 59 2.04 8.74 -5.27
N VAL A 60 2.38 7.95 -6.28
CA VAL A 60 1.86 8.10 -7.63
C VAL A 60 0.81 7.00 -7.86
N VAL A 61 -0.42 7.41 -8.11
CA VAL A 61 -1.57 6.51 -8.28
C VAL A 61 -2.04 6.62 -9.74
N PRO A 62 -1.77 5.61 -10.58
CA PRO A 62 -2.05 5.68 -12.02
C PRO A 62 -3.53 5.71 -12.38
N THR A 63 -4.39 5.01 -11.62
CA THR A 63 -5.81 4.89 -11.94
C THR A 63 -6.66 4.98 -10.68
N ASP A 64 -7.98 5.21 -10.86
CA ASP A 64 -8.91 5.24 -9.74
C ASP A 64 -9.06 3.87 -9.08
N GLU A 65 -8.92 2.79 -9.84
CA GLU A 65 -8.92 1.44 -9.29
C GLU A 65 -7.76 1.25 -8.31
N CYS A 66 -6.59 1.80 -8.63
CA CYS A 66 -5.44 1.77 -7.72
C CYS A 66 -5.77 2.51 -6.42
N ALA A 67 -6.41 3.67 -6.51
CA ALA A 67 -6.80 4.44 -5.33
C ALA A 67 -7.80 3.66 -4.46
N ARG A 68 -8.74 2.97 -5.08
CA ARG A 68 -9.71 2.14 -4.37
C ARG A 68 -9.02 1.00 -3.62
N GLU A 69 -8.09 0.31 -4.28
CA GLU A 69 -7.35 -0.77 -3.63
C GLU A 69 -6.44 -0.26 -2.52
N LEU A 70 -5.92 0.96 -2.67
CA LEU A 70 -5.13 1.59 -1.62
C LEU A 70 -5.99 1.88 -0.38
N SER A 71 -7.24 2.28 -0.58
CA SER A 71 -8.19 2.45 0.52
C SER A 71 -8.46 1.12 1.23
N ASP A 72 -8.60 0.03 0.46
CA ASP A 72 -8.74 -1.31 1.03
C ASP A 72 -7.50 -1.71 1.83
N LEU A 73 -6.32 -1.36 1.33
CA LEU A 73 -5.06 -1.60 2.04
C LEU A 73 -5.04 -0.85 3.37
N ALA A 74 -5.50 0.39 3.39
CA ALA A 74 -5.58 1.18 4.62
C ALA A 74 -6.47 0.50 5.66
N ASP A 75 -7.60 -0.03 5.25
CA ASP A 75 -8.50 -0.77 6.14
C ASP A 75 -7.86 -2.07 6.64
N TYR A 76 -7.17 -2.78 5.77
CA TYR A 76 -6.56 -4.06 6.10
C TYR A 76 -5.39 -3.90 7.08
N THR A 77 -4.56 -2.87 6.90
CA THR A 77 -3.34 -2.67 7.68
C THR A 77 -3.49 -1.67 8.82
N GLY A 78 -4.51 -0.80 8.76
CA GLY A 78 -4.64 0.31 9.68
C GLY A 78 -3.82 1.53 9.30
N TYR A 79 -3.29 1.56 8.09
CA TYR A 79 -2.47 2.69 7.58
C TYR A 79 -3.38 3.85 7.17
N CYS A 80 -3.83 4.61 8.15
CA CYS A 80 -4.90 5.61 7.97
C CYS A 80 -4.56 6.75 7.02
N TYR A 81 -3.29 7.09 6.83
CA TYR A 81 -2.92 8.17 5.90
C TYR A 81 -3.27 7.85 4.45
N TYR A 82 -3.27 6.58 4.07
CA TYR A 82 -3.63 6.18 2.72
C TYR A 82 -5.11 6.44 2.40
N THR A 83 -5.96 6.60 3.40
CA THR A 83 -7.38 6.93 3.17
C THR A 83 -7.57 8.32 2.59
N HIS A 84 -6.56 9.19 2.70
CA HIS A 84 -6.62 10.53 2.10
C HIS A 84 -6.50 10.49 0.59
N ILE A 85 -5.95 9.40 0.04
CA ILE A 85 -5.76 9.23 -1.40
C ILE A 85 -7.04 8.64 -1.97
N THR A 86 -7.84 9.46 -2.66
CA THR A 86 -9.18 9.09 -3.08
C THR A 86 -9.36 8.94 -4.58
N GLU A 87 -8.36 9.32 -5.37
CA GLU A 87 -8.44 9.25 -6.83
C GLU A 87 -7.05 9.13 -7.43
N ALA A 88 -6.97 8.87 -8.73
CA ALA A 88 -5.69 8.83 -9.45
C ALA A 88 -5.00 10.19 -9.41
N GLY A 89 -3.68 10.17 -9.38
CA GLY A 89 -2.86 11.38 -9.38
C GLY A 89 -1.59 11.19 -8.57
N THR A 90 -0.85 12.27 -8.42
CA THR A 90 0.35 12.31 -7.57
C THR A 90 -0.03 12.98 -6.25
N TRP A 91 0.32 12.30 -5.15
CA TRP A 91 -0.01 12.76 -3.80
C TRP A 91 1.27 12.95 -3.00
N ILE A 92 1.37 14.08 -2.29
CA ILE A 92 2.52 14.38 -1.46
C ILE A 92 2.08 14.47 -0.01
N PHE A 93 2.89 13.92 0.89
CA PHE A 93 2.62 13.95 2.31
C PHE A 93 2.99 15.32 2.87
N GLU A 94 2.04 15.98 3.51
CA GLU A 94 2.24 17.25 4.19
C GLU A 94 2.07 17.07 5.69
N GLU A 95 3.05 17.52 6.46
CA GLU A 95 2.96 17.54 7.90
C GLU A 95 2.45 18.92 8.36
N ASN A 96 1.48 18.90 9.25
CA ASN A 96 0.87 20.11 9.81
C ASN A 96 0.91 20.01 11.33
N GLY A 97 2.04 20.41 11.92
CA GLY A 97 2.21 20.28 13.36
C GLY A 97 2.29 18.82 13.78
N MET A 98 1.30 18.34 14.53
CA MET A 98 1.26 16.96 15.01
C MET A 98 0.55 16.01 14.05
N ASP A 99 -0.10 16.54 13.01
CA ASP A 99 -0.87 15.76 12.05
C ASP A 99 -0.21 15.78 10.69
N GLY A 100 -0.51 14.76 9.88
CA GLY A 100 -0.06 14.68 8.51
C GLY A 100 -1.16 14.19 7.60
N LYS A 101 -1.06 14.51 6.31
CA LYS A 101 -2.01 14.02 5.30
C LYS A 101 -1.36 14.02 3.93
N PHE A 102 -1.91 13.19 3.03
CA PHE A 102 -1.56 13.25 1.63
C PHE A 102 -2.44 14.27 0.91
N VAL A 103 -1.82 15.11 0.09
CA VAL A 103 -2.52 16.11 -0.73
C VAL A 103 -2.20 15.88 -2.19
N LYS A 104 -3.22 15.97 -3.03
CA LYS A 104 -3.04 15.83 -4.46
C LYS A 104 -2.32 17.04 -5.04
N VAL A 105 -1.37 16.78 -5.93
CA VAL A 105 -0.51 17.80 -6.54
C VAL A 105 -0.85 17.98 -8.01
N GLY A 106 -0.65 19.18 -8.52
CA GLY A 106 -0.56 19.40 -9.96
C GLY A 106 -1.87 19.53 -10.70
N GLU A 107 -2.84 20.11 -10.08
CA GLU A 107 -4.08 20.43 -10.81
C GLU A 107 -4.45 21.90 -10.65
#